data_d920453fca693b56ab766e3932ebeb31
#
_entry.id   d920453fca693b56ab766e3932ebeb31
#
_cell.length_a   1.000
_cell.length_b   1.000
_cell.length_c   1.000
_cell.angle_alpha   90.00
_cell.angle_beta   90.00
_cell.angle_gamma   90.00
#
_symmetry.space_group_name_H-M   'P 1'
#
loop_
_entity.id
_entity.type
_entity.pdbx_description
1 polymer ?
#
loop_
_entity_poly.entity_id
_entity_poly.type
_entity_poly.pdbx_seq_one_letter_code
_entity_poly.pdbx_strand_id
1 'polypeptide(L)'
;GISLEIYYHPKHTYNLETMMDAMKKSIDYYGSIYGPYPYRQCRILEFPRYRSFAQSFPNTIPFSEAIGFIMDVDPDDPDNLDMPFWVTAHEMGHQWWPHQVSGGSVKGANFMSEGLSEYSAVSLLARERGDKQLRKFLKYELDQYLDGRAFDSKEPPIISTEGNEQYIVYNKAGHTLYAMSEIIGVDRFNRALGKFIGRYRYKHDPYPNIGQFISTLREETPEDLQYLITDTFEKITLYENKAKSAKAIENSDGTYNLRLE
;
A
#
# COMPACT_ATOMS: atom_id res chain seq x y z
N GLY A 1 -14.36 18.32 -13.99
CA GLY A 1 -13.68 18.16 -12.72
C GLY A 1 -14.37 17.12 -11.87
N ILE A 2 -13.65 16.61 -10.84
CA ILE A 2 -14.14 15.66 -9.85
C ILE A 2 -14.43 16.46 -8.58
N SER A 3 -15.65 16.34 -8.01
CA SER A 3 -15.99 16.93 -6.70
C SER A 3 -15.43 16.05 -5.59
N LEU A 4 -14.65 16.63 -4.67
CA LEU A 4 -14.15 15.96 -3.46
C LEU A 4 -14.83 16.57 -2.25
N GLU A 5 -15.38 15.71 -1.40
CA GLU A 5 -16.22 16.12 -0.28
C GLU A 5 -15.83 15.36 0.99
N ILE A 6 -15.81 16.06 2.13
CA ILE A 6 -15.66 15.43 3.45
C ILE A 6 -16.82 15.88 4.31
N TYR A 7 -17.63 14.94 4.78
CA TYR A 7 -18.74 15.14 5.71
C TYR A 7 -18.26 14.74 7.10
N TYR A 8 -18.27 15.70 8.01
CA TYR A 8 -17.64 15.54 9.32
C TYR A 8 -18.44 16.24 10.42
N HIS A 9 -18.20 15.82 11.67
CA HIS A 9 -18.77 16.48 12.84
C HIS A 9 -18.09 17.85 13.04
N PRO A 10 -18.85 18.96 13.28
CA PRO A 10 -18.30 20.32 13.30
C PRO A 10 -17.14 20.58 14.29
N LYS A 11 -16.98 19.72 15.29
CA LYS A 11 -15.86 19.79 16.25
C LYS A 11 -14.63 18.97 15.87
N HIS A 12 -14.68 18.17 14.80
CA HIS A 12 -13.63 17.24 14.39
C HIS A 12 -12.92 17.77 13.15
N THR A 13 -12.10 18.81 13.32
CA THR A 13 -11.48 19.52 12.19
C THR A 13 -9.97 19.27 12.05
N TYR A 14 -9.39 18.39 12.85
CA TYR A 14 -7.93 18.27 12.98
C TYR A 14 -7.19 17.89 11.68
N ASN A 15 -7.68 16.90 10.96
CA ASN A 15 -6.98 16.30 9.82
C ASN A 15 -7.69 16.49 8.46
N LEU A 16 -8.65 17.42 8.37
CA LEU A 16 -9.45 17.61 7.16
C LEU A 16 -8.60 17.99 5.95
N GLU A 17 -7.61 18.88 6.14
CA GLU A 17 -6.71 19.31 5.07
C GLU A 17 -5.82 18.14 4.60
N THR A 18 -5.28 17.36 5.53
CA THR A 18 -4.46 16.17 5.24
C THR A 18 -5.25 15.12 4.46
N MET A 19 -6.48 14.83 4.87
CA MET A 19 -7.35 13.87 4.17
C MET A 19 -7.75 14.39 2.78
N MET A 20 -8.09 15.66 2.66
CA MET A 20 -8.40 16.28 1.36
C MET A 20 -7.18 16.30 0.43
N ASP A 21 -5.99 16.56 0.96
CA ASP A 21 -4.72 16.50 0.21
C ASP A 21 -4.46 15.08 -0.30
N ALA A 22 -4.63 14.07 0.56
CA ALA A 22 -4.51 12.67 0.18
C ALA A 22 -5.49 12.28 -0.93
N MET A 23 -6.77 12.69 -0.86
CA MET A 23 -7.75 12.43 -1.93
C MET A 23 -7.30 13.03 -3.27
N LYS A 24 -6.87 14.30 -3.29
CA LYS A 24 -6.42 14.98 -4.51
C LYS A 24 -5.22 14.28 -5.13
N LYS A 25 -4.20 14.04 -4.32
CA LYS A 25 -2.95 13.41 -4.75
C LYS A 25 -3.14 11.97 -5.21
N SER A 26 -4.04 11.23 -4.55
CA SER A 26 -4.43 9.88 -4.97
C SER A 26 -5.06 9.89 -6.37
N ILE A 27 -6.01 10.80 -6.64
CA ILE A 27 -6.64 10.91 -7.95
C ILE A 27 -5.62 11.22 -9.03
N ASP A 28 -4.72 12.16 -8.79
CA ASP A 28 -3.71 12.55 -9.76
C ASP A 28 -2.70 11.43 -9.99
N TYR A 29 -2.14 10.86 -8.93
CA TYR A 29 -1.10 9.84 -9.02
C TYR A 29 -1.63 8.50 -9.53
N TYR A 30 -2.67 7.96 -8.89
CA TYR A 30 -3.26 6.68 -9.32
C TYR A 30 -3.91 6.80 -10.69
N GLY A 31 -4.53 7.95 -10.98
CA GLY A 31 -5.07 8.24 -12.29
C GLY A 31 -4.04 8.21 -13.40
N SER A 32 -2.82 8.65 -13.13
CA SER A 32 -1.69 8.61 -14.09
C SER A 32 -1.17 7.20 -14.36
N ILE A 33 -1.29 6.28 -13.38
CA ILE A 33 -0.78 4.90 -13.47
C ILE A 33 -1.87 3.92 -13.93
N TYR A 34 -3.02 3.97 -13.26
CA TYR A 34 -4.10 2.98 -13.41
C TYR A 34 -5.17 3.42 -14.40
N GLY A 35 -5.11 4.69 -14.84
CA GLY A 35 -6.12 5.31 -15.67
C GLY A 35 -7.14 6.14 -14.86
N PRO A 36 -7.97 6.94 -15.54
CA PRO A 36 -8.78 7.98 -14.92
C PRO A 36 -9.74 7.42 -13.87
N TYR A 37 -9.95 8.21 -12.81
CA TYR A 37 -10.99 7.98 -11.82
C TYR A 37 -12.36 7.97 -12.50
N PRO A 38 -13.22 6.95 -12.28
CA PRO A 38 -14.38 6.74 -13.13
C PRO A 38 -15.62 7.56 -12.74
N TYR A 39 -15.60 8.22 -11.58
CA TYR A 39 -16.76 8.96 -11.06
C TYR A 39 -16.55 10.47 -11.11
N ARG A 40 -17.64 11.23 -10.97
CA ARG A 40 -17.62 12.70 -10.94
C ARG A 40 -17.46 13.27 -9.52
N GLN A 41 -17.50 12.42 -8.51
CA GLN A 41 -17.33 12.78 -7.11
C GLN A 41 -16.64 11.67 -6.34
N CYS A 42 -15.99 12.03 -5.22
CA CYS A 42 -15.58 11.10 -4.17
C CYS A 42 -15.81 11.77 -2.82
N ARG A 43 -16.34 11.04 -1.86
CA ARG A 43 -16.66 11.59 -0.55
C ARG A 43 -16.18 10.71 0.58
N ILE A 44 -15.72 11.34 1.64
CA ILE A 44 -15.47 10.72 2.94
C ILE A 44 -16.63 11.08 3.86
N LEU A 45 -17.14 10.07 4.58
CA LEU A 45 -18.22 10.22 5.55
C LEU A 45 -17.73 9.79 6.92
N GLU A 46 -17.61 10.73 7.84
CA GLU A 46 -17.26 10.43 9.23
C GLU A 46 -18.33 9.57 9.91
N PHE A 47 -17.90 8.58 10.70
CA PHE A 47 -18.74 7.87 11.63
C PHE A 47 -18.09 7.77 13.03
N PRO A 48 -18.90 7.65 14.10
CA PRO A 48 -18.40 7.59 15.47
C PRO A 48 -17.51 6.40 15.75
N ARG A 49 -16.55 6.54 16.68
CA ARG A 49 -15.51 5.56 17.04
C ARG A 49 -15.99 4.30 17.79
N TYR A 50 -17.21 3.85 17.55
CA TYR A 50 -17.62 2.52 17.98
C TYR A 50 -16.85 1.40 17.24
N ARG A 51 -16.17 1.75 16.16
CA ARG A 51 -15.19 0.95 15.41
C ARG A 51 -14.08 1.85 14.86
N SER A 52 -12.88 1.28 14.68
CA SER A 52 -11.68 2.01 14.22
C SER A 52 -11.24 1.44 12.88
N PHE A 53 -11.97 1.76 11.80
CA PHE A 53 -11.64 1.38 10.42
C PHE A 53 -12.15 2.44 9.44
N ALA A 54 -11.70 2.35 8.21
CA ALA A 54 -12.34 2.95 7.04
C ALA A 54 -12.77 1.83 6.08
N GLN A 55 -13.67 2.13 5.16
CA GLN A 55 -14.14 1.18 4.17
C GLN A 55 -14.48 1.90 2.88
N SER A 56 -13.87 1.47 1.78
CA SER A 56 -14.16 2.04 0.47
C SER A 56 -15.34 1.38 -0.21
N PHE A 57 -16.27 2.20 -0.66
CA PHE A 57 -17.29 1.87 -1.64
C PHE A 57 -17.08 2.72 -2.89
N PRO A 58 -17.65 2.37 -4.05
CA PRO A 58 -17.55 3.25 -5.22
C PRO A 58 -17.95 4.68 -4.88
N ASN A 59 -17.00 5.63 -5.06
CA ASN A 59 -17.11 7.06 -4.76
C ASN A 59 -17.50 7.48 -3.33
N THR A 60 -17.52 6.58 -2.35
CA THR A 60 -17.95 6.89 -0.97
C THR A 60 -17.14 6.08 0.04
N ILE A 61 -16.54 6.76 1.00
CA ILE A 61 -15.63 6.19 2.00
C ILE A 61 -16.13 6.52 3.40
N PRO A 62 -16.92 5.65 4.08
CA PRO A 62 -17.10 5.73 5.53
C PRO A 62 -15.76 5.64 6.25
N PHE A 63 -15.53 6.55 7.21
CA PHE A 63 -14.25 6.71 7.87
C PHE A 63 -14.45 6.99 9.36
N SER A 64 -13.84 6.16 10.21
CA SER A 64 -13.96 6.34 11.65
C SER A 64 -13.30 7.65 12.13
N GLU A 65 -14.00 8.38 13.01
CA GLU A 65 -13.42 9.56 13.67
C GLU A 65 -12.07 9.23 14.34
N ALA A 66 -11.91 8.01 14.87
CA ALA A 66 -10.74 7.62 15.66
C ALA A 66 -9.43 7.57 14.88
N ILE A 67 -9.46 7.19 13.61
CA ILE A 67 -8.27 7.04 12.77
C ILE A 67 -8.07 8.16 11.75
N GLY A 68 -9.01 9.09 11.70
CA GLY A 68 -8.95 10.26 10.81
C GLY A 68 -9.13 11.55 11.57
N PHE A 69 -10.38 11.84 11.94
CA PHE A 69 -10.82 13.19 12.30
C PHE A 69 -10.34 13.70 13.64
N ILE A 70 -10.15 12.83 14.65
CA ILE A 70 -9.74 13.21 16.00
C ILE A 70 -8.37 12.63 16.38
N MET A 71 -7.67 12.01 15.46
CA MET A 71 -6.34 11.48 15.69
C MET A 71 -5.34 12.63 15.83
N ASP A 72 -4.52 12.58 16.87
CA ASP A 72 -3.40 13.49 17.04
C ASP A 72 -2.21 13.00 16.21
N VAL A 73 -1.73 13.81 15.28
CA VAL A 73 -0.60 13.50 14.41
C VAL A 73 0.53 14.47 14.68
N ASP A 74 1.59 13.96 15.31
CA ASP A 74 2.85 14.68 15.51
C ASP A 74 3.90 14.20 14.48
N PRO A 75 4.24 15.02 13.48
CA PRO A 75 5.23 14.64 12.47
C PRO A 75 6.64 14.48 13.02
N ASP A 76 6.95 15.05 14.18
CA ASP A 76 8.26 15.00 14.80
C ASP A 76 8.44 13.80 15.73
N ASP A 77 7.36 13.22 16.22
CA ASP A 77 7.39 11.97 16.97
C ASP A 77 7.81 10.80 16.05
N PRO A 78 8.93 10.08 16.36
CA PRO A 78 9.41 8.97 15.54
C PRO A 78 8.44 7.79 15.44
N ASP A 79 7.56 7.62 16.40
CA ASP A 79 6.60 6.49 16.46
C ASP A 79 5.18 6.90 16.01
N ASN A 80 4.94 8.18 15.73
CA ASN A 80 3.64 8.66 15.28
C ASN A 80 3.56 8.65 13.75
N LEU A 81 2.55 7.97 13.22
CA LEU A 81 2.30 7.82 11.79
C LEU A 81 1.24 8.81 11.30
N ASP A 82 1.40 9.35 10.09
CA ASP A 82 0.36 10.14 9.41
C ASP A 82 -0.76 9.21 8.89
N MET A 83 -1.46 8.56 9.87
CA MET A 83 -2.56 7.63 9.58
C MET A 83 -3.70 8.29 8.78
N PRO A 84 -4.12 9.54 9.05
CA PRO A 84 -5.15 10.18 8.25
C PRO A 84 -4.78 10.28 6.77
N PHE A 85 -3.54 10.57 6.44
CA PHE A 85 -3.07 10.59 5.06
C PHE A 85 -3.02 9.18 4.46
N TRP A 86 -2.37 8.25 5.15
CA TRP A 86 -2.16 6.90 4.64
C TRP A 86 -3.46 6.12 4.47
N VAL A 87 -4.34 6.10 5.49
CA VAL A 87 -5.63 5.40 5.37
C VAL A 87 -6.48 6.03 4.26
N THR A 88 -6.49 7.36 4.13
CA THR A 88 -7.20 8.01 3.02
C THR A 88 -6.62 7.56 1.67
N ALA A 89 -5.30 7.51 1.53
CA ALA A 89 -4.64 7.05 0.30
C ALA A 89 -4.96 5.58 -0.01
N HIS A 90 -5.02 4.71 1.02
CA HIS A 90 -5.40 3.31 0.90
C HIS A 90 -6.86 3.16 0.40
N GLU A 91 -7.80 3.83 1.04
CA GLU A 91 -9.22 3.81 0.63
C GLU A 91 -9.44 4.40 -0.76
N MET A 92 -8.64 5.38 -1.14
CA MET A 92 -8.61 5.89 -2.52
C MET A 92 -8.03 4.85 -3.50
N GLY A 93 -7.07 4.02 -3.10
CA GLY A 93 -6.56 2.90 -3.88
C GLY A 93 -7.65 1.91 -4.25
N HIS A 94 -8.57 1.65 -3.33
CA HIS A 94 -9.72 0.79 -3.56
C HIS A 94 -10.65 1.28 -4.67
N GLN A 95 -10.62 2.54 -5.05
CA GLN A 95 -11.41 3.04 -6.19
C GLN A 95 -10.95 2.42 -7.53
N TRP A 96 -9.77 1.79 -7.55
CA TRP A 96 -9.26 0.94 -8.62
C TRP A 96 -9.23 -0.55 -8.21
N TRP A 97 -8.78 -0.88 -6.98
CA TRP A 97 -8.57 -2.21 -6.43
C TRP A 97 -9.51 -2.48 -5.22
N PRO A 98 -10.67 -3.18 -5.28
CA PRO A 98 -11.16 -4.02 -6.38
C PRO A 98 -12.24 -3.36 -7.25
N HIS A 99 -12.58 -2.08 -7.08
CA HIS A 99 -13.79 -1.54 -7.68
C HIS A 99 -13.76 -1.51 -9.22
N GLN A 100 -12.58 -1.55 -9.83
CA GLN A 100 -12.46 -1.68 -11.28
C GLN A 100 -11.91 -3.04 -11.72
N VAL A 101 -11.10 -3.69 -10.87
CA VAL A 101 -10.56 -5.04 -11.12
C VAL A 101 -10.84 -5.89 -9.91
N SER A 102 -12.00 -6.52 -9.89
CA SER A 102 -12.41 -7.43 -8.81
C SER A 102 -11.81 -8.81 -9.01
N GLY A 103 -11.14 -9.33 -7.99
CA GLY A 103 -10.63 -10.70 -8.01
C GLY A 103 -11.76 -11.73 -7.94
N GLY A 104 -11.59 -12.87 -8.62
CA GLY A 104 -12.46 -14.03 -8.44
C GLY A 104 -12.36 -14.59 -7.01
N SER A 105 -13.41 -15.26 -6.54
CA SER A 105 -13.46 -15.89 -5.21
C SER A 105 -12.57 -17.15 -5.17
N VAL A 106 -11.26 -16.95 -5.20
CA VAL A 106 -10.20 -17.95 -5.18
C VAL A 106 -9.10 -17.54 -4.21
N LYS A 107 -8.17 -18.45 -3.90
CA LYS A 107 -6.99 -18.12 -3.09
C LYS A 107 -6.24 -16.92 -3.67
N GLY A 108 -5.72 -16.07 -2.81
CA GLY A 108 -5.04 -14.83 -3.18
C GLY A 108 -5.96 -13.68 -3.60
N ALA A 109 -7.29 -13.83 -3.56
CA ALA A 109 -8.23 -12.79 -3.99
C ALA A 109 -8.08 -11.49 -3.17
N ASN A 110 -7.92 -11.60 -1.84
CA ASN A 110 -7.79 -10.43 -0.96
C ASN A 110 -6.52 -9.62 -1.24
N PHE A 111 -5.43 -10.24 -1.71
CA PHE A 111 -4.26 -9.52 -2.16
C PHE A 111 -4.58 -8.54 -3.31
N MET A 112 -5.47 -8.92 -4.22
CA MET A 112 -5.85 -8.06 -5.35
C MET A 112 -6.68 -6.83 -4.96
N SER A 113 -7.30 -6.86 -3.78
CA SER A 113 -7.96 -5.73 -3.15
C SER A 113 -6.99 -4.98 -2.24
N GLU A 114 -6.64 -5.61 -1.14
CA GLU A 114 -5.91 -4.98 -0.04
C GLU A 114 -4.45 -4.74 -0.37
N GLY A 115 -3.76 -5.75 -0.89
CA GLY A 115 -2.33 -5.64 -1.20
C GLY A 115 -2.01 -4.58 -2.26
N LEU A 116 -2.86 -4.47 -3.30
CA LEU A 116 -2.66 -3.46 -4.35
C LEU A 116 -3.07 -2.06 -3.88
N SER A 117 -4.07 -1.95 -3.00
CA SER A 117 -4.43 -0.67 -2.37
C SER A 117 -3.34 -0.23 -1.39
N GLU A 118 -2.76 -1.16 -0.64
CA GLU A 118 -1.66 -0.91 0.26
C GLU A 118 -0.40 -0.42 -0.48
N TYR A 119 0.00 -1.10 -1.55
CA TYR A 119 1.08 -0.62 -2.42
C TYR A 119 0.81 0.79 -2.94
N SER A 120 -0.42 1.06 -3.35
CA SER A 120 -0.80 2.40 -3.84
C SER A 120 -0.59 3.47 -2.77
N ALA A 121 -1.03 3.19 -1.53
CA ALA A 121 -0.87 4.10 -0.40
C ALA A 121 0.60 4.32 -0.02
N VAL A 122 1.41 3.25 0.06
CA VAL A 122 2.85 3.33 0.36
C VAL A 122 3.58 4.12 -0.70
N SER A 123 3.28 3.89 -1.98
CA SER A 123 3.89 4.61 -3.11
C SER A 123 3.55 6.10 -3.09
N LEU A 124 2.31 6.45 -2.75
CA LEU A 124 1.90 7.84 -2.60
C LEU A 124 2.57 8.48 -1.39
N LEU A 125 2.64 7.79 -0.26
CA LEU A 125 3.32 8.26 0.95
C LEU A 125 4.80 8.55 0.67
N ALA A 126 5.51 7.63 0.00
CA ALA A 126 6.90 7.80 -0.40
C ALA A 126 7.10 9.08 -1.23
N ARG A 127 6.23 9.28 -2.21
CA ARG A 127 6.25 10.44 -3.10
C ARG A 127 5.98 11.76 -2.39
N GLU A 128 5.01 11.80 -1.48
CA GLU A 128 4.44 13.04 -0.95
C GLU A 128 4.93 13.42 0.44
N ARG A 129 5.41 12.46 1.23
CA ARG A 129 5.87 12.65 2.61
C ARG A 129 7.37 12.42 2.81
N GLY A 130 8.05 11.88 1.80
CA GLY A 130 9.49 11.66 1.78
C GLY A 130 9.98 10.52 2.67
N ASP A 131 11.29 10.29 2.62
CA ASP A 131 11.95 9.13 3.20
C ASP A 131 11.72 8.93 4.71
N LYS A 132 11.66 10.03 5.48
CA LYS A 132 11.47 9.94 6.95
C LYS A 132 10.15 9.27 7.29
N GLN A 133 9.05 9.73 6.67
CA GLN A 133 7.73 9.19 6.91
C GLN A 133 7.58 7.78 6.30
N LEU A 134 8.13 7.57 5.12
CA LEU A 134 8.15 6.25 4.50
C LEU A 134 8.83 5.21 5.41
N ARG A 135 9.99 5.50 5.99
CA ARG A 135 10.70 4.55 6.89
C ARG A 135 9.93 4.23 8.15
N LYS A 136 9.26 5.23 8.75
CA LYS A 136 8.37 5.01 9.90
C LYS A 136 7.28 3.99 9.52
N PHE A 137 6.66 4.22 8.38
CA PHE A 137 5.58 3.40 7.89
C PHE A 137 6.02 1.99 7.54
N LEU A 138 7.11 1.82 6.79
CA LEU A 138 7.66 0.50 6.47
C LEU A 138 8.08 -0.28 7.72
N LYS A 139 8.59 0.42 8.75
CA LYS A 139 8.85 -0.22 10.06
C LYS A 139 7.57 -0.72 10.70
N TYR A 140 6.52 0.11 10.72
CA TYR A 140 5.21 -0.29 11.25
C TYR A 140 4.66 -1.53 10.52
N GLU A 141 4.68 -1.52 9.19
CA GLU A 141 4.25 -2.66 8.38
C GLU A 141 5.03 -3.94 8.68
N LEU A 142 6.36 -3.82 8.83
CA LEU A 142 7.22 -4.95 9.19
C LEU A 142 6.89 -5.48 10.58
N ASP A 143 6.71 -4.60 11.57
CA ASP A 143 6.38 -4.99 12.95
C ASP A 143 5.01 -5.72 12.96
N GLN A 144 3.98 -5.18 12.28
CA GLN A 144 2.68 -5.83 12.18
C GLN A 144 2.73 -7.19 11.47
N TYR A 145 3.56 -7.32 10.42
CA TYR A 145 3.80 -8.60 9.76
C TYR A 145 4.43 -9.61 10.71
N LEU A 146 5.48 -9.23 11.44
CA LEU A 146 6.18 -10.12 12.37
C LEU A 146 5.28 -10.55 13.53
N ASP A 147 4.49 -9.63 14.07
CA ASP A 147 3.52 -9.92 15.13
C ASP A 147 2.44 -10.89 14.65
N GLY A 148 1.82 -10.62 13.50
CA GLY A 148 0.82 -11.51 12.94
C GLY A 148 1.37 -12.90 12.62
N ARG A 149 2.55 -12.95 12.03
CA ARG A 149 3.25 -14.21 11.72
C ARG A 149 3.57 -15.06 12.97
N ALA A 150 3.86 -14.41 14.10
CA ALA A 150 4.20 -15.12 15.35
C ALA A 150 3.04 -15.97 15.90
N PHE A 151 1.79 -15.66 15.51
CA PHE A 151 0.60 -16.40 15.93
C PHE A 151 0.21 -17.53 14.97
N ASP A 152 0.77 -17.55 13.76
CA ASP A 152 0.49 -18.60 12.78
C ASP A 152 1.43 -19.78 12.92
N SER A 153 0.87 -20.99 12.87
CA SER A 153 1.66 -22.24 12.88
C SER A 153 2.46 -22.43 11.58
N LYS A 154 1.94 -21.89 10.47
CA LYS A 154 2.57 -21.93 9.15
C LYS A 154 2.05 -20.80 8.28
N GLU A 155 2.94 -19.89 7.89
CA GLU A 155 2.62 -18.83 6.95
C GLU A 155 2.37 -19.40 5.54
N PRO A 156 1.23 -19.08 4.87
CA PRO A 156 1.04 -19.42 3.46
C PRO A 156 1.73 -18.41 2.55
N PRO A 157 2.17 -18.83 1.33
CA PRO A 157 2.56 -17.88 0.29
C PRO A 157 1.42 -16.93 -0.09
N ILE A 158 1.72 -15.73 -0.55
CA ILE A 158 0.72 -14.71 -0.91
C ILE A 158 -0.32 -15.27 -1.90
N ILE A 159 0.12 -16.04 -2.90
CA ILE A 159 -0.77 -16.65 -3.90
C ILE A 159 -1.78 -17.64 -3.30
N SER A 160 -1.52 -18.13 -2.10
CA SER A 160 -2.33 -19.18 -1.44
C SER A 160 -3.13 -18.68 -0.24
N THR A 161 -3.14 -17.36 0.03
CA THR A 161 -3.92 -16.77 1.13
C THR A 161 -5.41 -17.02 0.96
N GLU A 162 -6.12 -17.29 2.07
CA GLU A 162 -7.56 -17.60 2.07
C GLU A 162 -8.43 -16.44 2.60
N GLY A 163 -7.80 -15.35 3.07
CA GLY A 163 -8.46 -14.11 3.44
C GLY A 163 -8.48 -13.78 4.92
N ASN A 164 -8.01 -14.70 5.77
CA ASN A 164 -7.89 -14.44 7.22
C ASN A 164 -6.52 -13.90 7.60
N GLU A 165 -5.54 -14.00 6.70
CA GLU A 165 -4.15 -13.64 6.92
C GLU A 165 -3.92 -12.15 6.63
N GLN A 166 -4.51 -11.26 7.45
CA GLN A 166 -4.41 -9.82 7.27
C GLN A 166 -2.95 -9.33 7.24
N TYR A 167 -2.11 -9.88 8.11
CA TYR A 167 -0.68 -9.57 8.17
C TYR A 167 0.07 -9.87 6.86
N ILE A 168 -0.46 -10.78 6.02
CA ILE A 168 0.09 -11.06 4.68
C ILE A 168 -0.47 -10.11 3.64
N VAL A 169 -1.80 -9.99 3.57
CA VAL A 169 -2.45 -9.26 2.46
C VAL A 169 -2.33 -7.74 2.59
N TYR A 170 -2.11 -7.22 3.79
CA TYR A 170 -1.79 -5.81 4.04
C TYR A 170 -0.28 -5.64 4.22
N ASN A 171 0.23 -6.06 5.38
CA ASN A 171 1.55 -5.64 5.83
C ASN A 171 2.69 -6.23 5.01
N LYS A 172 2.70 -7.56 4.79
CA LYS A 172 3.70 -8.18 3.90
C LYS A 172 3.55 -7.69 2.45
N ALA A 173 2.33 -7.60 1.95
CA ALA A 173 2.08 -7.20 0.56
C ALA A 173 2.56 -5.76 0.29
N GLY A 174 2.16 -4.78 1.10
CA GLY A 174 2.59 -3.38 0.95
C GLY A 174 4.11 -3.26 0.96
N HIS A 175 4.74 -3.86 1.97
CA HIS A 175 6.18 -3.83 2.13
C HIS A 175 6.93 -4.48 0.96
N THR A 176 6.52 -5.69 0.56
CA THR A 176 7.22 -6.45 -0.49
C THR A 176 6.98 -5.87 -1.88
N LEU A 177 5.78 -5.38 -2.18
CA LEU A 177 5.49 -4.73 -3.46
C LEU A 177 6.26 -3.43 -3.62
N TYR A 178 6.39 -2.64 -2.54
CA TYR A 178 7.21 -1.44 -2.56
C TYR A 178 8.68 -1.78 -2.81
N ALA A 179 9.26 -2.73 -2.06
CA ALA A 179 10.63 -3.18 -2.28
C ALA A 179 10.86 -3.72 -3.70
N MET A 180 9.90 -4.50 -4.23
CA MET A 180 9.95 -5.02 -5.59
C MET A 180 9.91 -3.89 -6.63
N SER A 181 9.09 -2.85 -6.42
CA SER A 181 9.03 -1.70 -7.33
C SER A 181 10.36 -0.93 -7.38
N GLU A 182 11.06 -0.80 -6.26
CA GLU A 182 12.38 -0.18 -6.21
C GLU A 182 13.45 -1.01 -6.96
N ILE A 183 13.41 -2.35 -6.81
CA ILE A 183 14.39 -3.24 -7.43
C ILE A 183 14.15 -3.39 -8.94
N ILE A 184 12.91 -3.57 -9.38
CA ILE A 184 12.53 -3.72 -10.80
C ILE A 184 12.60 -2.37 -11.52
N GLY A 185 12.43 -1.28 -10.80
CA GLY A 185 12.25 0.08 -11.26
C GLY A 185 10.78 0.49 -11.27
N VAL A 186 10.47 1.57 -10.55
CA VAL A 186 9.10 2.08 -10.32
C VAL A 186 8.31 2.23 -11.62
N ASP A 187 8.91 2.75 -12.68
CA ASP A 187 8.23 2.92 -13.97
C ASP A 187 7.80 1.59 -14.61
N ARG A 188 8.62 0.56 -14.50
CA ARG A 188 8.30 -0.77 -15.03
C ARG A 188 7.21 -1.43 -14.21
N PHE A 189 7.32 -1.33 -12.89
CA PHE A 189 6.31 -1.87 -11.98
C PHE A 189 4.95 -1.19 -12.21
N ASN A 190 4.92 0.12 -12.31
CA ASN A 190 3.71 0.89 -12.61
C ASN A 190 3.13 0.58 -13.99
N ARG A 191 3.98 0.32 -15.01
CA ARG A 191 3.48 -0.17 -16.31
C ARG A 191 2.81 -1.54 -16.19
N ALA A 192 3.34 -2.45 -15.38
CA ALA A 192 2.70 -3.75 -15.15
C ALA A 192 1.30 -3.58 -14.53
N LEU A 193 1.16 -2.71 -13.53
CA LEU A 193 -0.13 -2.37 -12.92
C LEU A 193 -1.09 -1.73 -13.92
N GLY A 194 -0.63 -0.74 -14.71
CA GLY A 194 -1.42 -0.11 -15.76
C GLY A 194 -1.87 -1.09 -16.84
N LYS A 195 -1.01 -2.05 -17.25
CA LYS A 195 -1.38 -3.13 -18.17
C LYS A 195 -2.42 -4.07 -17.56
N PHE A 196 -2.23 -4.44 -16.29
CA PHE A 196 -3.15 -5.34 -15.61
C PHE A 196 -4.55 -4.75 -15.52
N ILE A 197 -4.67 -3.52 -15.03
CA ILE A 197 -5.98 -2.85 -14.95
C ILE A 197 -6.56 -2.60 -16.35
N GLY A 198 -5.75 -2.25 -17.32
CA GLY A 198 -6.18 -2.06 -18.71
C GLY A 198 -6.77 -3.34 -19.33
N ARG A 199 -6.22 -4.50 -18.98
CA ARG A 199 -6.71 -5.81 -19.45
C ARG A 199 -7.96 -6.29 -18.76
N TYR A 200 -8.09 -6.03 -17.46
CA TYR A 200 -9.08 -6.70 -16.60
C TYR A 200 -10.12 -5.77 -16.00
N ARG A 201 -10.06 -4.46 -16.26
CA ARG A 201 -11.05 -3.49 -15.79
C ARG A 201 -12.46 -3.92 -16.18
N TYR A 202 -13.33 -4.04 -15.16
CA TYR A 202 -14.74 -4.42 -15.29
C TYR A 202 -15.00 -5.79 -15.94
N LYS A 203 -13.99 -6.66 -16.02
CA LYS A 203 -14.19 -8.05 -16.45
C LYS A 203 -14.69 -8.90 -15.29
N HIS A 204 -15.70 -9.72 -15.56
CA HIS A 204 -16.36 -10.57 -14.56
C HIS A 204 -16.69 -11.99 -15.07
N ASP A 205 -16.36 -12.32 -16.31
CA ASP A 205 -16.57 -13.66 -16.87
C ASP A 205 -15.37 -14.07 -17.76
N PRO A 206 -14.40 -14.79 -17.20
CA PRO A 206 -14.17 -14.99 -15.76
C PRO A 206 -13.62 -13.75 -15.07
N TYR A 207 -13.80 -13.66 -13.75
CA TYR A 207 -13.06 -12.69 -12.93
C TYR A 207 -11.56 -12.97 -12.99
N PRO A 208 -10.70 -11.93 -13.03
CA PRO A 208 -9.27 -12.13 -12.93
C PRO A 208 -8.85 -12.67 -11.56
N ASN A 209 -7.65 -13.22 -11.50
CA ASN A 209 -7.07 -13.75 -10.28
C ASN A 209 -5.60 -13.34 -10.13
N ILE A 210 -5.00 -13.62 -8.97
CA ILE A 210 -3.62 -13.28 -8.67
C ILE A 210 -2.61 -13.90 -9.65
N GLY A 211 -2.88 -15.06 -10.24
CA GLY A 211 -2.01 -15.68 -11.24
C GLY A 211 -1.90 -14.84 -12.52
N GLN A 212 -2.99 -14.20 -12.95
CA GLN A 212 -2.98 -13.27 -14.08
C GLN A 212 -2.27 -11.96 -13.75
N PHE A 213 -2.36 -11.49 -12.49
CA PHE A 213 -1.56 -10.38 -12.01
C PHE A 213 -0.07 -10.71 -12.06
N ILE A 214 0.34 -11.85 -11.49
CA ILE A 214 1.72 -12.33 -11.51
C ILE A 214 2.23 -12.48 -12.95
N SER A 215 1.44 -13.05 -13.86
CA SER A 215 1.81 -13.19 -15.27
C SER A 215 2.05 -11.84 -15.93
N THR A 216 1.20 -10.84 -15.62
CA THR A 216 1.37 -9.48 -16.17
C THR A 216 2.60 -8.78 -15.58
N LEU A 217 2.89 -9.00 -14.30
CA LEU A 217 4.10 -8.47 -13.66
C LEU A 217 5.38 -9.08 -14.28
N ARG A 218 5.37 -10.38 -14.57
CA ARG A 218 6.48 -11.07 -15.25
C ARG A 218 6.80 -10.47 -16.62
N GLU A 219 5.82 -9.98 -17.37
CA GLU A 219 6.04 -9.34 -18.68
C GLU A 219 6.91 -8.08 -18.63
N GLU A 220 6.86 -7.33 -17.51
CA GLU A 220 7.62 -6.10 -17.30
C GLU A 220 8.90 -6.31 -16.49
N THR A 221 9.06 -7.48 -15.88
CA THR A 221 10.22 -7.77 -15.02
C THR A 221 11.38 -8.30 -15.85
N PRO A 222 12.60 -7.74 -15.71
CA PRO A 222 13.80 -8.25 -16.35
C PRO A 222 14.04 -9.74 -16.05
N GLU A 223 14.69 -10.46 -17.00
CA GLU A 223 14.92 -11.89 -16.89
C GLU A 223 15.71 -12.27 -15.62
N ASP A 224 16.75 -11.51 -15.29
CA ASP A 224 17.60 -11.70 -14.12
C ASP A 224 16.90 -11.41 -12.79
N LEU A 225 15.72 -10.74 -12.81
CA LEU A 225 14.92 -10.41 -11.63
C LEU A 225 13.64 -11.26 -11.51
N GLN A 226 13.39 -12.22 -12.41
CA GLN A 226 12.20 -13.08 -12.39
C GLN A 226 12.06 -13.89 -11.08
N TYR A 227 13.18 -14.22 -10.43
CA TYR A 227 13.19 -14.93 -9.16
C TYR A 227 12.48 -14.17 -8.04
N LEU A 228 12.52 -12.81 -8.05
CA LEU A 228 11.86 -11.97 -7.05
C LEU A 228 10.35 -12.25 -7.01
N ILE A 229 9.72 -12.45 -8.17
CA ILE A 229 8.29 -12.75 -8.26
C ILE A 229 7.98 -14.10 -7.60
N THR A 230 8.76 -15.12 -7.91
CA THR A 230 8.61 -16.45 -7.30
C THR A 230 8.84 -16.40 -5.79
N ASP A 231 9.88 -15.72 -5.33
CA ASP A 231 10.23 -15.62 -3.92
C ASP A 231 9.21 -14.78 -3.13
N THR A 232 8.58 -13.79 -3.76
CA THR A 232 7.56 -12.95 -3.12
C THR A 232 6.19 -13.64 -3.06
N PHE A 233 5.71 -14.19 -4.16
CA PHE A 233 4.32 -14.64 -4.27
C PHE A 233 4.12 -16.14 -4.05
N GLU A 234 5.07 -16.97 -4.49
CA GLU A 234 4.89 -18.42 -4.61
C GLU A 234 5.59 -19.20 -3.49
N LYS A 235 6.52 -18.56 -2.77
CA LYS A 235 7.31 -19.18 -1.69
C LYS A 235 7.28 -18.35 -0.42
N ILE A 236 7.72 -18.96 0.67
CA ILE A 236 8.10 -18.26 1.89
C ILE A 236 9.61 -18.10 1.88
N THR A 237 10.07 -16.90 1.58
CA THR A 237 11.49 -16.56 1.55
C THR A 237 11.77 -15.57 2.68
N LEU A 238 12.65 -15.97 3.60
CA LEU A 238 13.10 -15.13 4.71
C LEU A 238 14.57 -14.76 4.49
N TYR A 239 14.87 -13.48 4.68
CA TYR A 239 16.22 -12.98 4.59
C TYR A 239 16.89 -13.02 5.97
N GLU A 240 18.08 -13.60 6.06
CA GLU A 240 18.92 -13.57 7.23
C GLU A 240 20.05 -12.54 7.02
N ASN A 241 19.72 -11.27 7.22
CA ASN A 241 20.69 -10.19 7.08
C ASN A 241 21.46 -10.02 8.38
N LYS A 242 22.80 -10.15 8.32
CA LYS A 242 23.69 -9.95 9.45
C LYS A 242 24.83 -9.02 9.05
N ALA A 243 25.02 -7.95 9.80
CA ALA A 243 26.23 -7.17 9.68
C ALA A 243 27.43 -8.00 10.20
N LYS A 244 28.38 -8.31 9.33
CA LYS A 244 29.61 -9.01 9.68
C LYS A 244 30.67 -8.08 10.23
N SER A 245 30.75 -6.88 9.67
CA SER A 245 31.66 -5.83 10.12
C SER A 245 31.09 -4.44 9.85
N ALA A 246 31.48 -3.48 10.67
CA ALA A 246 31.23 -2.06 10.47
C ALA A 246 32.52 -1.29 10.71
N LYS A 247 32.96 -0.48 9.75
CA LYS A 247 34.12 0.40 9.86
C LYS A 247 33.71 1.83 9.59
N ALA A 248 33.98 2.72 10.55
CA ALA A 248 33.86 4.15 10.37
C ALA A 248 35.22 4.72 10.02
N ILE A 249 35.32 5.49 8.94
CA ILE A 249 36.52 6.20 8.48
C ILE A 249 36.20 7.68 8.57
N GLU A 250 36.92 8.40 9.40
CA GLU A 250 36.78 9.85 9.55
C GLU A 250 37.33 10.58 8.33
N ASN A 251 36.56 11.51 7.81
CA ASN A 251 36.95 12.41 6.71
C ASN A 251 37.58 13.69 7.27
N SER A 252 38.30 14.44 6.43
CA SER A 252 38.96 15.69 6.81
C SER A 252 38.00 16.82 7.23
N ASP A 253 36.70 16.69 6.96
CA ASP A 253 35.64 17.63 7.29
C ASP A 253 34.87 17.27 8.56
N GLY A 254 35.32 16.23 9.30
CA GLY A 254 34.66 15.73 10.51
C GLY A 254 33.45 14.81 10.28
N THR A 255 33.14 14.49 9.04
CA THR A 255 32.14 13.47 8.68
C THR A 255 32.77 12.08 8.67
N TYR A 256 31.94 11.04 8.63
CA TYR A 256 32.39 9.66 8.60
C TYR A 256 31.83 8.91 7.39
N ASN A 257 32.69 8.15 6.73
CA ASN A 257 32.28 7.11 5.79
C ASN A 257 32.08 5.81 6.56
N LEU A 258 30.88 5.26 6.54
CA LEU A 258 30.56 3.98 7.15
C LEU A 258 30.56 2.90 6.06
N ARG A 259 31.46 1.90 6.23
CA ARG A 259 31.45 0.67 5.43
C ARG A 259 30.86 -0.46 6.25
N LEU A 260 29.76 -1.01 5.76
CA LEU A 260 29.09 -2.20 6.29
C LEU A 260 29.38 -3.40 5.38
N GLU A 261 29.60 -4.56 5.99
CA GLU A 261 29.75 -5.85 5.33
C GLU A 261 28.80 -6.87 5.95
#